data_420bda3f9aae9aa8a930f8aec8175314
#
_entry.id   420bda3f9aae9aa8a930f8aec8175314
#
_cell.length_a   1.000
_cell.length_b   1.000
_cell.length_c   1.000
_cell.angle_alpha   90.00
_cell.angle_beta   90.00
_cell.angle_gamma   90.00
#
_symmetry.space_group_name_H-M   'P 1'
#
loop_
_entity.id
_entity.type
_entity.pdbx_description
1 polymer ?
#
loop_
_entity_poly.entity_id
_entity_poly.type
_entity_poly.pdbx_seq_one_letter_code
_entity_poly.pdbx_strand_id
1 'polypeptide(L)'
;AIGEAFDKAAKIIGLPYPGGPSIAQAAKKGNPLKYDLPKAKVEGPYNFSFSGLKTAVLRLAQEQAGGDYRMPSFEIPPLLNNQQRYDIAASFQRVAIETVVEKTVKAYRMIKPKTVLIAGGVAANQELRSQLSLALPVAITYAPANLCTDNGAMIASLGCFKAMAGQRPDDPYSLAVNPSLKM
;
A
#
# COMPACT_ATOMS: atom_id res chain seq x y z
N ALA A 1 4.23 -5.57 3.62
CA ALA A 1 2.99 -5.19 2.88
C ALA A 1 3.10 -3.77 2.33
N ILE A 2 2.34 -3.45 1.27
CA ILE A 2 2.38 -2.12 0.66
C ILE A 2 1.84 -1.04 1.63
N GLY A 3 0.77 -1.32 2.40
CA GLY A 3 0.24 -0.40 3.41
C GLY A 3 1.30 0.01 4.43
N GLU A 4 2.06 -0.94 4.95
CA GLU A 4 3.19 -0.68 5.84
C GLU A 4 4.28 0.19 5.19
N ALA A 5 4.48 0.06 3.87
CA ALA A 5 5.43 0.91 3.16
C ALA A 5 4.95 2.37 3.11
N PHE A 6 3.65 2.59 2.90
CA PHE A 6 3.04 3.92 2.98
C PHE A 6 3.18 4.53 4.38
N ASP A 7 2.89 3.74 5.44
CA ASP A 7 2.99 4.22 6.83
C ASP A 7 4.44 4.58 7.20
N LYS A 8 5.40 3.74 6.81
CA LYS A 8 6.82 4.03 7.04
C LYS A 8 7.33 5.22 6.25
N ALA A 9 6.96 5.36 4.97
CA ALA A 9 7.32 6.51 4.15
C ALA A 9 6.75 7.80 4.74
N ALA A 10 5.47 7.80 5.13
CA ALA A 10 4.83 8.93 5.78
C ALA A 10 5.56 9.35 7.06
N LYS A 11 5.89 8.38 7.93
CA LYS A 11 6.63 8.63 9.16
C LYS A 11 8.00 9.26 8.90
N ILE A 12 8.76 8.77 7.91
CA ILE A 12 10.10 9.27 7.55
C ILE A 12 10.04 10.74 7.15
N ILE A 13 9.03 11.16 6.38
CA ILE A 13 8.91 12.54 5.91
C ILE A 13 8.03 13.43 6.79
N GLY A 14 7.61 12.92 7.97
CA GLY A 14 6.85 13.69 8.96
C GLY A 14 5.39 13.94 8.59
N LEU A 15 4.76 13.05 7.84
CA LEU A 15 3.33 13.08 7.58
C LEU A 15 2.56 12.30 8.64
N PRO A 16 1.29 12.67 8.92
CA PRO A 16 0.49 12.01 9.95
C PRO A 16 0.10 10.58 9.58
N TYR A 17 -0.21 9.80 10.60
CA TYR A 17 -0.86 8.49 10.46
C TYR A 17 -2.39 8.67 10.27
N PRO A 18 -3.05 7.84 9.44
CA PRO A 18 -2.51 6.74 8.65
C PRO A 18 -1.76 7.21 7.39
N GLY A 19 -0.65 6.53 7.07
CA GLY A 19 0.28 6.94 6.03
C GLY A 19 -0.30 6.92 4.61
N GLY A 20 -1.20 5.98 4.31
CA GLY A 20 -1.83 5.90 2.99
C GLY A 20 -2.54 7.20 2.59
N PRO A 21 -3.55 7.66 3.33
CA PRO A 21 -4.24 8.93 3.06
C PRO A 21 -3.32 10.15 3.08
N SER A 22 -2.39 10.23 4.03
CA SER A 22 -1.50 11.39 4.17
C SER A 22 -0.51 11.51 3.02
N ILE A 23 0.07 10.40 2.56
CA ILE A 23 0.90 10.35 1.34
C ILE A 23 0.08 10.74 0.12
N ALA A 24 -1.12 10.18 -0.05
CA ALA A 24 -1.97 10.48 -1.19
C ALA A 24 -2.35 11.98 -1.26
N GLN A 25 -2.59 12.61 -0.11
CA GLN A 25 -2.87 14.05 -0.04
C GLN A 25 -1.65 14.90 -0.36
N ALA A 26 -0.48 14.56 0.20
CA ALA A 26 0.77 15.25 -0.06
C ALA A 26 1.21 15.11 -1.53
N ALA A 27 1.07 13.92 -2.11
CA ALA A 27 1.43 13.62 -3.49
C ALA A 27 0.69 14.49 -4.52
N LYS A 28 -0.54 14.92 -4.22
CA LYS A 28 -1.29 15.85 -5.09
C LYS A 28 -0.62 17.20 -5.30
N LYS A 29 0.28 17.59 -4.38
CA LYS A 29 1.00 18.88 -4.39
C LYS A 29 2.45 18.74 -4.84
N GLY A 30 2.94 17.50 -5.04
CA GLY A 30 4.31 17.20 -5.42
C GLY A 30 4.47 16.80 -6.89
N ASN A 31 5.72 16.78 -7.32
CA ASN A 31 6.08 16.28 -8.64
C ASN A 31 6.44 14.79 -8.56
N PRO A 32 5.66 13.88 -9.16
CA PRO A 32 5.92 12.44 -9.09
C PRO A 32 7.19 12.00 -9.83
N LEU A 33 7.73 12.83 -10.72
CA LEU A 33 8.95 12.56 -11.49
C LEU A 33 10.18 13.25 -10.90
N LYS A 34 10.04 13.93 -9.74
CA LYS A 34 11.16 14.67 -9.14
C LYS A 34 12.30 13.76 -8.72
N TYR A 35 11.97 12.60 -8.15
CA TYR A 35 12.97 11.65 -7.66
C TYR A 35 12.79 10.28 -8.30
N ASP A 36 13.91 9.68 -8.73
CA ASP A 36 13.92 8.33 -9.27
C ASP A 36 14.12 7.32 -8.12
N LEU A 37 13.02 6.68 -7.72
CA LEU A 37 13.04 5.67 -6.68
C LEU A 37 12.99 4.27 -7.30
N PRO A 38 13.73 3.29 -6.73
CA PRO A 38 13.85 1.97 -7.33
C PRO A 38 12.59 1.12 -7.13
N LYS A 39 12.23 0.36 -8.16
CA LYS A 39 11.32 -0.78 -8.04
C LYS A 39 12.11 -2.01 -7.57
N ALA A 40 11.55 -2.77 -6.64
CA ALA A 40 12.22 -3.97 -6.14
C ALA A 40 12.30 -5.05 -7.24
N LYS A 41 13.51 -5.59 -7.43
CA LYS A 41 13.73 -6.81 -8.21
C LYS A 41 13.49 -8.01 -7.29
N VAL A 42 12.44 -8.78 -7.53
CA VAL A 42 12.08 -9.97 -6.77
C VAL A 42 11.92 -11.17 -7.70
N GLU A 43 12.28 -12.35 -7.21
CA GLU A 43 12.03 -13.59 -7.93
C GLU A 43 10.53 -13.84 -8.10
N GLY A 44 10.19 -14.44 -9.23
CA GLY A 44 8.81 -14.76 -9.58
C GLY A 44 8.02 -13.58 -10.18
N PRO A 45 7.07 -13.91 -11.07
CA PRO A 45 6.37 -12.92 -11.88
C PRO A 45 5.36 -12.06 -11.07
N TYR A 46 4.90 -12.54 -9.92
CA TYR A 46 3.80 -11.94 -9.14
C TYR A 46 4.20 -11.55 -7.72
N ASN A 47 5.44 -11.81 -7.32
CA ASN A 47 5.92 -11.47 -5.99
C ASN A 47 6.15 -9.96 -5.84
N PHE A 48 5.87 -9.44 -4.65
CA PHE A 48 6.05 -8.04 -4.28
C PHE A 48 7.10 -7.89 -3.20
N SER A 49 7.89 -6.81 -3.28
CA SER A 49 8.68 -6.31 -2.17
C SER A 49 8.69 -4.79 -2.20
N PHE A 50 8.50 -4.17 -1.05
CA PHE A 50 8.60 -2.73 -0.86
C PHE A 50 9.72 -2.37 0.12
N SER A 51 10.52 -3.36 0.55
CA SER A 51 11.60 -3.16 1.52
C SER A 51 12.67 -2.21 0.98
N GLY A 52 13.14 -2.44 -0.24
CA GLY A 52 14.11 -1.57 -0.89
C GLY A 52 13.57 -0.15 -1.13
N LEU A 53 12.29 -0.02 -1.48
CA LEU A 53 11.65 1.28 -1.67
C LEU A 53 11.60 2.09 -0.36
N LYS A 54 11.28 1.44 0.77
CA LYS A 54 11.31 2.09 2.11
C LYS A 54 12.71 2.63 2.45
N THR A 55 13.74 1.83 2.18
CA THR A 55 15.14 2.23 2.40
C THR A 55 15.55 3.37 1.47
N ALA A 56 15.13 3.33 0.20
CA ALA A 56 15.42 4.40 -0.75
C ALA A 56 14.78 5.73 -0.34
N VAL A 57 13.52 5.71 0.14
CA VAL A 57 12.86 6.90 0.71
C VAL A 57 13.62 7.45 1.91
N LEU A 58 14.11 6.57 2.80
CA LEU A 58 14.90 7.00 3.95
C LEU A 58 16.19 7.71 3.48
N ARG A 59 16.94 7.11 2.55
CA ARG A 59 18.18 7.70 2.02
C ARG A 59 17.95 9.04 1.33
N LEU A 60 16.92 9.09 0.49
CA LEU A 60 16.50 10.33 -0.18
C LEU A 60 16.14 11.42 0.84
N ALA A 61 15.34 11.07 1.86
CA ALA A 61 14.93 12.03 2.87
C ALA A 61 16.11 12.53 3.72
N GLN A 62 17.09 11.66 4.05
CA GLN A 62 18.35 12.04 4.71
C GLN A 62 19.15 13.04 3.86
N GLU A 63 19.31 12.76 2.56
CA GLU A 63 19.99 13.65 1.61
C GLU A 63 19.29 15.01 1.50
N GLN A 64 17.97 15.01 1.34
CA GLN A 64 17.16 16.24 1.24
C GLN A 64 17.15 17.07 2.53
N ALA A 65 17.37 16.42 3.68
CA ALA A 65 17.56 17.08 4.97
C ALA A 65 18.99 17.61 5.19
N GLY A 66 19.91 17.39 4.24
CA GLY A 66 21.31 17.80 4.34
C GLY A 66 22.18 16.89 5.23
N GLY A 67 21.68 15.67 5.54
CA GLY A 67 22.38 14.67 6.34
C GLY A 67 22.96 13.52 5.52
N ASP A 68 23.64 12.62 6.20
CA ASP A 68 24.15 11.37 5.65
C ASP A 68 23.31 10.15 6.09
N TYR A 69 23.75 8.95 5.70
CA TYR A 69 23.09 7.69 6.00
C TYR A 69 23.00 7.34 7.51
N ARG A 70 23.73 8.06 8.37
CA ARG A 70 23.75 7.88 9.83
C ARG A 70 22.68 8.70 10.53
N MET A 71 22.13 9.73 9.84
CA MET A 71 21.09 10.59 10.41
C MET A 71 19.87 9.74 10.85
N PRO A 72 19.48 9.80 12.13
CA PRO A 72 18.29 9.09 12.61
C PRO A 72 17.01 9.57 11.92
N SER A 73 16.12 8.66 11.61
CA SER A 73 14.88 9.00 10.87
C SER A 73 13.96 10.00 11.60
N PHE A 74 14.03 10.08 12.92
CA PHE A 74 13.24 11.03 13.71
C PHE A 74 13.75 12.48 13.64
N GLU A 75 14.99 12.68 13.20
CA GLU A 75 15.59 14.02 13.00
C GLU A 75 15.28 14.59 11.61
N ILE A 76 14.84 13.77 10.67
CA ILE A 76 14.59 14.20 9.29
C ILE A 76 13.38 15.14 9.16
N PRO A 77 12.21 14.86 9.78
CA PRO A 77 11.02 15.67 9.55
C PRO A 77 11.20 17.19 9.76
N PRO A 78 11.81 17.69 10.83
CA PRO A 78 11.93 19.12 11.02
C PRO A 78 12.83 19.83 9.99
N LEU A 79 13.70 19.08 9.32
CA LEU A 79 14.67 19.62 8.34
C LEU A 79 14.12 19.66 6.90
N LEU A 80 13.03 18.95 6.61
CA LEU A 80 12.39 18.98 5.30
C LEU A 80 11.40 20.13 5.19
N ASN A 81 11.47 20.88 4.09
CA ASN A 81 10.41 21.82 3.75
C ASN A 81 9.18 21.11 3.14
N ASN A 82 8.08 21.82 3.02
CA ASN A 82 6.82 21.24 2.54
C ASN A 82 6.93 20.72 1.11
N GLN A 83 7.64 21.42 0.21
CA GLN A 83 7.79 20.98 -1.18
C GLN A 83 8.59 19.69 -1.28
N GLN A 84 9.67 19.55 -0.53
CA GLN A 84 10.45 18.31 -0.46
C GLN A 84 9.58 17.14 0.02
N ARG A 85 8.76 17.35 1.05
CA ARG A 85 7.81 16.31 1.52
C ARG A 85 6.82 15.91 0.44
N TYR A 86 6.26 16.89 -0.27
CA TYR A 86 5.29 16.66 -1.34
C TYR A 86 5.91 15.89 -2.51
N ASP A 87 7.12 16.27 -2.93
CA ASP A 87 7.82 15.63 -4.04
C ASP A 87 8.27 14.20 -3.69
N ILE A 88 8.74 13.97 -2.45
CA ILE A 88 9.07 12.62 -1.97
C ILE A 88 7.80 11.76 -1.90
N ALA A 89 6.69 12.29 -1.36
CA ALA A 89 5.42 11.58 -1.30
C ALA A 89 4.90 11.21 -2.69
N ALA A 90 4.97 12.14 -3.65
CA ALA A 90 4.53 11.91 -5.02
C ALA A 90 5.38 10.87 -5.75
N SER A 91 6.71 10.97 -5.64
CA SER A 91 7.64 10.01 -6.25
C SER A 91 7.51 8.61 -5.64
N PHE A 92 7.36 8.52 -4.31
CA PHE A 92 7.10 7.27 -3.61
C PHE A 92 5.78 6.63 -4.06
N GLN A 93 4.68 7.40 -4.04
CA GLN A 93 3.36 6.91 -4.44
C GLN A 93 3.40 6.39 -5.87
N ARG A 94 3.98 7.15 -6.81
CA ARG A 94 4.15 6.72 -8.20
C ARG A 94 4.77 5.32 -8.28
N VAL A 95 5.96 5.13 -7.70
CA VAL A 95 6.69 3.85 -7.81
C VAL A 95 5.95 2.70 -7.12
N ALA A 96 5.35 2.96 -5.95
CA ALA A 96 4.59 1.96 -5.23
C ALA A 96 3.36 1.50 -6.02
N ILE A 97 2.59 2.44 -6.59
CA ILE A 97 1.39 2.15 -7.38
C ILE A 97 1.75 1.49 -8.72
N GLU A 98 2.72 2.01 -9.46
CA GLU A 98 3.21 1.40 -10.70
C GLU A 98 3.62 -0.07 -10.49
N THR A 99 4.30 -0.38 -9.39
CA THR A 99 4.69 -1.75 -9.05
C THR A 99 3.48 -2.69 -8.94
N VAL A 100 2.39 -2.22 -8.31
CA VAL A 100 1.15 -2.99 -8.19
C VAL A 100 0.46 -3.13 -9.54
N VAL A 101 0.33 -2.03 -10.28
CA VAL A 101 -0.34 -2.02 -11.59
C VAL A 101 0.36 -2.95 -12.57
N GLU A 102 1.69 -2.88 -12.70
CA GLU A 102 2.47 -3.74 -13.59
C GLU A 102 2.25 -5.23 -13.31
N LYS A 103 2.28 -5.62 -12.03
CA LYS A 103 2.05 -7.01 -11.62
C LYS A 103 0.62 -7.46 -11.86
N THR A 104 -0.35 -6.57 -11.62
CA THR A 104 -1.78 -6.84 -11.87
C THR A 104 -2.05 -7.02 -13.37
N VAL A 105 -1.50 -6.15 -14.21
CA VAL A 105 -1.61 -6.28 -15.67
C VAL A 105 -0.97 -7.57 -16.18
N LYS A 106 0.19 -7.93 -15.63
CA LYS A 106 0.86 -9.18 -15.97
C LYS A 106 0.01 -10.40 -15.59
N ALA A 107 -0.55 -10.41 -14.38
CA ALA A 107 -1.45 -11.47 -13.94
C ALA A 107 -2.73 -11.54 -14.80
N TYR A 108 -3.33 -10.39 -15.10
CA TYR A 108 -4.49 -10.31 -15.97
C TYR A 108 -4.24 -10.92 -17.36
N ARG A 109 -3.12 -10.56 -17.99
CA ARG A 109 -2.76 -11.08 -19.33
C ARG A 109 -2.60 -12.61 -19.36
N MET A 110 -2.11 -13.17 -18.26
CA MET A 110 -1.88 -14.61 -18.15
C MET A 110 -3.18 -15.37 -17.82
N ILE A 111 -3.96 -14.87 -16.86
CA ILE A 111 -5.13 -15.60 -16.33
C ILE A 111 -6.38 -15.29 -17.15
N LYS A 112 -6.48 -14.08 -17.73
CA LYS A 112 -7.64 -13.57 -18.47
C LYS A 112 -8.95 -13.75 -17.68
N PRO A 113 -9.05 -13.27 -16.45
CA PRO A 113 -10.21 -13.45 -15.60
C PRO A 113 -11.42 -12.68 -16.16
N LYS A 114 -12.62 -13.16 -15.90
CA LYS A 114 -13.87 -12.48 -16.26
C LYS A 114 -14.13 -11.25 -15.39
N THR A 115 -13.62 -11.25 -14.16
CA THR A 115 -13.82 -10.18 -13.18
C THR A 115 -12.54 -9.90 -12.45
N VAL A 116 -12.27 -8.63 -12.18
CA VAL A 116 -11.16 -8.17 -11.32
C VAL A 116 -11.76 -7.44 -10.13
N LEU A 117 -11.42 -7.91 -8.94
CA LEU A 117 -11.84 -7.31 -7.67
C LEU A 117 -10.63 -6.76 -6.92
N ILE A 118 -10.73 -5.54 -6.42
CA ILE A 118 -9.70 -4.89 -5.62
C ILE A 118 -10.27 -4.56 -4.23
N ALA A 119 -9.64 -5.09 -3.19
CA ALA A 119 -10.01 -4.89 -1.80
C ALA A 119 -8.77 -4.61 -0.92
N GLY A 120 -8.99 -4.31 0.36
CA GLY A 120 -7.95 -3.95 1.33
C GLY A 120 -7.65 -2.46 1.37
N GLY A 121 -6.92 -1.99 2.40
CA GLY A 121 -6.71 -0.57 2.70
C GLY A 121 -6.15 0.25 1.54
N VAL A 122 -5.23 -0.30 0.77
CA VAL A 122 -4.63 0.40 -0.39
C VAL A 122 -5.61 0.51 -1.58
N ALA A 123 -6.67 -0.32 -1.63
CA ALA A 123 -7.74 -0.20 -2.62
C ALA A 123 -8.53 1.12 -2.52
N ALA A 124 -8.42 1.84 -1.41
CA ALA A 124 -8.98 3.19 -1.26
C ALA A 124 -8.16 4.27 -1.99
N ASN A 125 -6.91 3.98 -2.40
CA ASN A 125 -6.04 4.93 -3.08
C ASN A 125 -6.58 5.24 -4.49
N GLN A 126 -6.89 6.51 -4.74
CA GLN A 126 -7.48 6.97 -6.00
C GLN A 126 -6.55 6.81 -7.19
N GLU A 127 -5.24 7.02 -7.00
CA GLU A 127 -4.24 6.86 -8.05
C GLU A 127 -4.17 5.39 -8.52
N LEU A 128 -4.19 4.43 -7.58
CA LEU A 128 -4.25 3.01 -7.90
C LEU A 128 -5.50 2.68 -8.73
N ARG A 129 -6.66 3.19 -8.32
CA ARG A 129 -7.92 2.96 -9.03
C ARG A 129 -7.86 3.51 -10.45
N SER A 130 -7.38 4.74 -10.59
CA SER A 130 -7.23 5.41 -11.90
C SER A 130 -6.30 4.63 -12.83
N GLN A 131 -5.10 4.30 -12.38
CA GLN A 131 -4.12 3.58 -13.20
C GLN A 131 -4.58 2.18 -13.59
N LEU A 132 -5.20 1.43 -12.67
CA LEU A 132 -5.75 0.10 -12.99
C LEU A 132 -6.91 0.18 -13.98
N SER A 133 -7.80 1.17 -13.84
CA SER A 133 -8.92 1.37 -14.79
C SER A 133 -8.45 1.72 -16.20
N LEU A 134 -7.32 2.41 -16.32
CA LEU A 134 -6.69 2.71 -17.62
C LEU A 134 -5.93 1.52 -18.20
N ALA A 135 -5.33 0.69 -17.34
CA ALA A 135 -4.44 -0.39 -17.75
C ALA A 135 -5.14 -1.72 -18.07
N LEU A 136 -6.35 -1.93 -17.53
CA LEU A 136 -7.10 -3.17 -17.71
C LEU A 136 -8.31 -2.98 -18.63
N PRO A 137 -8.54 -3.88 -19.60
CA PRO A 137 -9.65 -3.77 -20.57
C PRO A 137 -10.99 -4.26 -20.01
N VAL A 138 -11.10 -4.45 -18.70
CA VAL A 138 -12.31 -4.93 -18.01
C VAL A 138 -12.69 -4.01 -16.88
N ALA A 139 -13.97 -3.95 -16.57
CA ALA A 139 -14.45 -3.21 -15.40
C ALA A 139 -13.87 -3.82 -14.12
N ILE A 140 -13.41 -2.96 -13.22
CA ILE A 140 -12.87 -3.37 -11.93
C ILE A 140 -13.91 -3.11 -10.86
N THR A 141 -14.18 -4.12 -10.04
CA THR A 141 -15.02 -3.98 -8.86
C THR A 141 -14.17 -3.59 -7.66
N TYR A 142 -14.57 -2.53 -6.97
CA TYR A 142 -13.91 -2.06 -5.75
C TYR A 142 -14.84 -2.24 -4.56
N ALA A 143 -14.27 -2.67 -3.44
CA ALA A 143 -14.99 -2.59 -2.18
C ALA A 143 -15.29 -1.11 -1.85
N PRO A 144 -16.45 -0.79 -1.24
CA PRO A 144 -16.72 0.54 -0.70
C PRO A 144 -15.56 1.03 0.18
N ALA A 145 -15.21 2.31 0.08
CA ALA A 145 -14.01 2.84 0.75
C ALA A 145 -14.00 2.61 2.27
N ASN A 146 -15.17 2.70 2.90
CA ASN A 146 -15.37 2.43 4.33
C ASN A 146 -15.27 0.95 4.71
N LEU A 147 -15.28 0.04 3.74
CA LEU A 147 -15.11 -1.40 3.94
C LEU A 147 -13.75 -1.91 3.43
N CYS A 148 -12.88 -1.01 2.94
CA CYS A 148 -11.54 -1.39 2.48
C CYS A 148 -10.54 -1.67 3.61
N THR A 149 -10.79 -1.16 4.82
CA THR A 149 -9.99 -1.43 6.03
C THR A 149 -10.65 -2.49 6.89
N ASP A 150 -9.94 -2.97 7.90
CA ASP A 150 -10.47 -3.97 8.84
C ASP A 150 -11.79 -3.51 9.45
N ASN A 151 -12.81 -4.34 9.38
CA ASN A 151 -14.14 -4.04 9.90
C ASN A 151 -14.89 -5.31 10.31
N GLY A 152 -15.84 -5.16 11.24
CA GLY A 152 -16.62 -6.29 11.74
C GLY A 152 -17.53 -6.94 10.69
N ALA A 153 -17.97 -6.18 9.67
CA ALA A 153 -18.85 -6.72 8.63
C ALA A 153 -18.14 -7.79 7.77
N MET A 154 -16.86 -7.60 7.45
CA MET A 154 -16.10 -8.61 6.68
C MET A 154 -15.90 -9.90 7.48
N ILE A 155 -15.68 -9.81 8.79
CA ILE A 155 -15.55 -10.98 9.66
C ILE A 155 -16.86 -11.71 9.84
N ALA A 156 -17.95 -10.96 10.07
CA ALA A 156 -19.29 -11.52 10.16
C ALA A 156 -19.72 -12.22 8.86
N SER A 157 -19.41 -11.62 7.70
CA SER A 157 -19.69 -12.23 6.40
C SER A 157 -18.91 -13.53 6.21
N LEU A 158 -17.62 -13.56 6.56
CA LEU A 158 -16.82 -14.79 6.51
C LEU A 158 -17.40 -15.89 7.41
N GLY A 159 -17.78 -15.53 8.65
CA GLY A 159 -18.42 -16.45 9.59
C GLY A 159 -19.75 -17.01 9.03
N CYS A 160 -20.56 -16.15 8.43
CA CYS A 160 -21.82 -16.56 7.79
C CYS A 160 -21.57 -17.58 6.66
N PHE A 161 -20.64 -17.30 5.74
CA PHE A 161 -20.33 -18.22 4.65
C PHE A 161 -19.75 -19.55 5.15
N LYS A 162 -18.91 -19.55 6.19
CA LYS A 162 -18.40 -20.78 6.81
C LYS A 162 -19.54 -21.61 7.42
N ALA A 163 -20.48 -20.97 8.12
CA ALA A 163 -21.65 -21.63 8.69
C ALA A 163 -22.55 -22.23 7.60
N MET A 164 -22.81 -21.47 6.51
CA MET A 164 -23.58 -21.97 5.36
C MET A 164 -22.89 -23.16 4.66
N ALA A 165 -21.57 -23.21 4.67
CA ALA A 165 -20.78 -24.33 4.16
C ALA A 165 -20.73 -25.54 5.12
N GLY A 166 -21.45 -25.49 6.25
CA GLY A 166 -21.52 -26.57 7.23
C GLY A 166 -20.30 -26.66 8.15
N GLN A 167 -19.44 -25.66 8.18
CA GLN A 167 -18.32 -25.63 9.11
C GLN A 167 -18.86 -25.39 10.53
N ARG A 168 -18.53 -26.32 11.44
CA ARG A 168 -18.91 -26.17 12.87
C ARG A 168 -18.04 -25.10 13.53
N PRO A 169 -18.60 -24.23 14.37
CA PRO A 169 -17.81 -23.30 15.16
C PRO A 169 -16.98 -24.05 16.22
N ASP A 170 -15.82 -23.49 16.52
CA ASP A 170 -15.04 -23.92 17.68
C ASP A 170 -15.76 -23.50 18.97
N ASP A 171 -15.40 -24.15 20.10
CA ASP A 171 -15.90 -23.73 21.41
C ASP A 171 -15.41 -22.31 21.73
N PRO A 172 -16.33 -21.33 21.90
CA PRO A 172 -15.95 -19.93 22.12
C PRO A 172 -15.14 -19.71 23.42
N TYR A 173 -15.24 -20.63 24.37
CA TYR A 173 -14.52 -20.54 25.64
C TYR A 173 -13.10 -21.16 25.60
N SER A 174 -12.79 -21.91 24.55
CA SER A 174 -11.47 -22.51 24.32
C SER A 174 -10.61 -21.72 23.31
N LEU A 175 -11.13 -20.64 22.73
CA LEU A 175 -10.43 -19.85 21.72
C LEU A 175 -9.21 -19.12 22.30
N ALA A 176 -8.04 -19.40 21.75
CA ALA A 176 -6.81 -18.66 22.04
C ALA A 176 -6.62 -17.52 21.02
N VAL A 177 -6.07 -16.40 21.48
CA VAL A 177 -5.67 -15.32 20.57
C VAL A 177 -4.47 -15.78 19.76
N ASN A 178 -4.62 -15.83 18.44
CA ASN A 178 -3.56 -16.20 17.53
C ASN A 178 -3.37 -15.08 16.48
N PRO A 179 -2.44 -14.13 16.71
CA PRO A 179 -2.22 -13.00 15.82
C PRO A 179 -1.60 -13.39 14.45
N SER A 180 -1.14 -14.63 14.33
CA SER A 180 -0.54 -15.18 13.10
C SER A 180 -1.43 -16.20 12.40
N LEU A 181 -2.72 -16.28 12.77
CA LEU A 181 -3.67 -17.18 12.15
C LEU A 181 -3.74 -16.89 10.64
N LYS A 182 -3.52 -17.94 9.85
CA LYS A 182 -3.70 -17.90 8.39
C LYS A 182 -5.06 -18.52 8.05
N MET A 183 -5.79 -17.83 7.18
CA MET A 183 -7.04 -18.33 6.60
C MET A 183 -6.77 -19.26 5.42
#